data_9eaaf2731904a1b74202895b6e69735e
#
_entry.id   9eaaf2731904a1b74202895b6e69735e
#
_cell.length_a   1.000
_cell.length_b   1.000
_cell.length_c   1.000
_cell.angle_alpha   90.00
_cell.angle_beta   90.00
_cell.angle_gamma   90.00
#
_symmetry.space_group_name_H-M   'P 1'
#
loop_
_entity.id
_entity.type
_entity.pdbx_description
1 polymer ?
#
loop_
_entity_poly.entity_id
_entity_poly.type
_entity_poly.pdbx_seq_one_letter_code
_entity_poly.pdbx_strand_id
1 'polypeptide(L)'
;LIELHGQGQRIGIDPSTTNLAIYEAAGGHTTLQKSSPIPAWKAIKNDKATSHIKNAMARDGLAILRLRRWLDSEEGKQKTEYEIVNQLTAFRSALPNYKGDSFGAIVGWKGNGAIVHYDPPREGSAEVGERGIVLVDSGGQYLDGTTDITRTFCLGDPTPAEKQHFTLVLQGMIDLSLARFPQGTSGVQLDILARQYLWNDSLNYGHGTGHGVGYFLNVHEGPAGISSNPRSKTTQHPLEAGMVFSNEPGYYLEGEYGIRCENLVQVVETSPGWLAFDTLTMFPFERKLIDSDMLSHRQIQWLDAYHQKVWEEMKDLVEGEERSWLEEACEPLLIDAAQLI
;
A
#
# COMPACT_ATOMS: atom_id res chain seq x y z
N LEU A 1 -16.55 -33.40 3.02
CA LEU A 1 -17.74 -32.91 2.34
C LEU A 1 -18.70 -34.06 2.01
N ILE A 2 -18.25 -35.14 1.40
CA ILE A 2 -19.07 -36.33 1.07
C ILE A 2 -19.69 -36.93 2.35
N GLU A 3 -18.93 -37.05 3.41
CA GLU A 3 -19.42 -37.56 4.71
C GLU A 3 -20.48 -36.63 5.30
N LEU A 4 -20.25 -35.31 5.31
CA LEU A 4 -21.21 -34.34 5.80
C LEU A 4 -22.53 -34.35 5.00
N HIS A 5 -22.40 -34.48 3.67
CA HIS A 5 -23.60 -34.64 2.80
C HIS A 5 -24.37 -35.93 3.11
N GLY A 6 -23.64 -37.05 3.28
CA GLY A 6 -24.26 -38.35 3.67
C GLY A 6 -24.97 -38.34 5.04
N GLN A 7 -24.60 -37.41 5.93
CA GLN A 7 -25.25 -37.14 7.23
C GLN A 7 -26.46 -36.18 7.11
N GLY A 8 -26.86 -35.77 5.90
CA GLY A 8 -27.99 -34.85 5.68
C GLY A 8 -27.69 -33.39 6.06
N GLN A 9 -26.40 -33.02 6.23
CA GLN A 9 -25.99 -31.65 6.50
C GLN A 9 -26.23 -30.75 5.28
N ARG A 10 -26.70 -29.53 5.53
CA ARG A 10 -26.87 -28.52 4.48
C ARG A 10 -25.55 -27.81 4.23
N ILE A 11 -25.00 -27.94 3.03
CA ILE A 11 -23.73 -27.35 2.66
C ILE A 11 -23.99 -26.10 1.81
N GLY A 12 -23.50 -24.95 2.25
CA GLY A 12 -23.52 -23.70 1.48
C GLY A 12 -22.31 -23.62 0.56
N ILE A 13 -22.52 -23.27 -0.69
CA ILE A 13 -21.46 -23.09 -1.69
C ILE A 13 -21.66 -21.75 -2.40
N ASP A 14 -20.58 -21.00 -2.54
CA ASP A 14 -20.52 -19.82 -3.40
C ASP A 14 -20.16 -20.25 -4.83
N PRO A 15 -21.09 -20.20 -5.79
CA PRO A 15 -20.84 -20.66 -7.15
C PRO A 15 -19.81 -19.80 -7.91
N SER A 16 -19.53 -18.59 -7.43
CA SER A 16 -18.55 -17.69 -8.06
C SER A 16 -17.09 -18.05 -7.73
N THR A 17 -16.86 -18.78 -6.63
CA THR A 17 -15.53 -19.09 -6.10
C THR A 17 -15.27 -20.58 -5.89
N THR A 18 -16.30 -21.41 -5.86
CA THR A 18 -16.17 -22.83 -5.62
C THR A 18 -15.88 -23.59 -6.92
N ASN A 19 -14.81 -24.36 -6.96
CA ASN A 19 -14.53 -25.19 -8.13
C ASN A 19 -15.50 -26.39 -8.28
N LEU A 20 -15.59 -26.93 -9.50
CA LEU A 20 -16.55 -27.98 -9.84
C LEU A 20 -16.36 -29.24 -8.99
N ALA A 21 -15.13 -29.67 -8.72
CA ALA A 21 -14.87 -30.88 -7.95
C ALA A 21 -15.40 -30.76 -6.49
N ILE A 22 -15.24 -29.59 -5.87
CA ILE A 22 -15.80 -29.33 -4.53
C ILE A 22 -17.33 -29.31 -4.59
N TYR A 23 -17.90 -28.67 -5.63
CA TYR A 23 -19.35 -28.63 -5.83
C TYR A 23 -19.97 -30.03 -5.94
N GLU A 24 -19.39 -30.90 -6.76
CA GLU A 24 -19.81 -32.29 -6.95
C GLU A 24 -19.65 -33.11 -5.65
N ALA A 25 -18.49 -32.99 -4.98
CA ALA A 25 -18.23 -33.68 -3.71
C ALA A 25 -19.19 -33.24 -2.58
N ALA A 26 -19.72 -32.03 -2.66
CA ALA A 26 -20.71 -31.50 -1.70
C ALA A 26 -22.18 -31.90 -2.04
N GLY A 27 -22.41 -32.70 -3.06
CA GLY A 27 -23.73 -33.14 -3.46
C GLY A 27 -24.36 -32.32 -4.59
N GLY A 28 -23.59 -31.50 -5.29
CA GLY A 28 -24.04 -30.79 -6.51
C GLY A 28 -25.29 -29.93 -6.27
N HIS A 29 -26.33 -30.19 -7.02
CA HIS A 29 -27.56 -29.39 -7.00
C HIS A 29 -28.37 -29.46 -5.67
N THR A 30 -27.99 -30.33 -4.74
CA THR A 30 -28.61 -30.39 -3.39
C THR A 30 -27.99 -29.37 -2.42
N THR A 31 -26.93 -28.69 -2.83
CA THR A 31 -26.25 -27.65 -2.03
C THR A 31 -27.02 -26.33 -2.09
N LEU A 32 -26.86 -25.51 -1.03
CA LEU A 32 -27.35 -24.14 -1.03
C LEU A 32 -26.35 -23.25 -1.80
N GLN A 33 -26.83 -22.65 -2.90
CA GLN A 33 -26.02 -21.66 -3.63
C GLN A 33 -26.24 -20.27 -3.05
N LYS A 34 -25.25 -19.71 -2.40
CA LYS A 34 -25.26 -18.37 -1.81
C LYS A 34 -23.86 -17.78 -1.84
N SER A 35 -23.76 -16.46 -1.89
CA SER A 35 -22.47 -15.79 -1.67
C SER A 35 -21.90 -16.19 -0.30
N SER A 36 -20.60 -16.49 -0.26
CA SER A 36 -19.92 -16.82 0.97
C SER A 36 -19.92 -15.61 1.92
N PRO A 37 -20.25 -15.76 3.21
CA PRO A 37 -20.08 -14.69 4.19
C PRO A 37 -18.63 -14.52 4.64
N ILE A 38 -17.75 -15.48 4.35
CA ILE A 38 -16.36 -15.52 4.84
C ILE A 38 -15.56 -14.28 4.41
N PRO A 39 -15.61 -13.79 3.14
CA PRO A 39 -14.88 -12.58 2.76
C PRO A 39 -15.26 -11.36 3.60
N ALA A 40 -16.55 -11.16 3.87
CA ALA A 40 -17.02 -10.05 4.71
C ALA A 40 -16.54 -10.20 6.17
N TRP A 41 -16.62 -11.41 6.72
CA TRP A 41 -16.14 -11.64 8.10
C TRP A 41 -14.64 -11.43 8.26
N LYS A 42 -13.84 -11.88 7.28
CA LYS A 42 -12.37 -11.70 7.28
C LYS A 42 -11.96 -10.24 7.07
N ALA A 43 -12.73 -9.48 6.31
CA ALA A 43 -12.44 -8.09 6.00
C ALA A 43 -12.42 -7.21 7.26
N ILE A 44 -13.31 -7.50 8.23
CA ILE A 44 -13.42 -6.74 9.49
C ILE A 44 -12.39 -7.25 10.49
N LYS A 45 -11.29 -6.51 10.66
CA LYS A 45 -10.24 -6.80 11.63
C LYS A 45 -10.68 -6.29 13.01
N ASN A 46 -10.60 -7.17 14.00
CA ASN A 46 -10.86 -6.79 15.39
C ASN A 46 -9.64 -6.07 15.98
N ASP A 47 -9.78 -5.51 17.18
CA ASP A 47 -8.73 -4.71 17.86
C ASP A 47 -7.41 -5.47 18.00
N LYS A 48 -7.47 -6.79 18.29
CA LYS A 48 -6.26 -7.61 18.39
C LYS A 48 -5.56 -7.76 17.04
N ALA A 49 -6.32 -8.04 15.97
CA ALA A 49 -5.77 -8.11 14.62
C ALA A 49 -5.18 -6.76 14.19
N THR A 50 -5.87 -5.66 14.49
CA THR A 50 -5.39 -4.29 14.23
C THR A 50 -4.06 -4.01 14.93
N SER A 51 -3.95 -4.32 16.22
CA SER A 51 -2.70 -4.14 16.98
C SER A 51 -1.56 -4.97 16.40
N HIS A 52 -1.82 -6.21 15.99
CA HIS A 52 -0.83 -7.07 15.35
C HIS A 52 -0.39 -6.53 14.00
N ILE A 53 -1.32 -6.05 13.16
CA ILE A 53 -0.99 -5.43 11.86
C ILE A 53 -0.10 -4.20 12.07
N LYS A 54 -0.41 -3.32 13.03
CA LYS A 54 0.44 -2.16 13.35
C LYS A 54 1.88 -2.58 13.70
N ASN A 55 2.05 -3.63 14.48
CA ASN A 55 3.38 -4.17 14.79
C ASN A 55 4.09 -4.73 13.55
N ALA A 56 3.36 -5.41 12.65
CA ALA A 56 3.92 -5.89 11.40
C ALA A 56 4.37 -4.73 10.50
N MET A 57 3.56 -3.65 10.41
CA MET A 57 3.90 -2.46 9.62
C MET A 57 5.15 -1.75 10.11
N ALA A 58 5.32 -1.59 11.43
CA ALA A 58 6.53 -0.97 11.98
C ALA A 58 7.79 -1.81 11.69
N ARG A 59 7.69 -3.14 11.81
CA ARG A 59 8.79 -4.04 11.45
C ARG A 59 9.10 -4.02 9.96
N ASP A 60 8.09 -4.06 9.12
CA ASP A 60 8.27 -4.00 7.67
C ASP A 60 8.91 -2.67 7.25
N GLY A 61 8.50 -1.55 7.88
CA GLY A 61 9.13 -0.25 7.71
C GLY A 61 10.63 -0.27 7.98
N LEU A 62 11.11 -1.08 8.95
CA LEU A 62 12.53 -1.27 9.21
C LEU A 62 13.27 -1.94 8.03
N ALA A 63 12.64 -2.91 7.34
CA ALA A 63 13.23 -3.51 6.15
C ALA A 63 13.36 -2.50 5.01
N ILE A 64 12.34 -1.66 4.81
CA ILE A 64 12.37 -0.58 3.81
C ILE A 64 13.41 0.48 4.16
N LEU A 65 13.57 0.84 5.44
CA LEU A 65 14.62 1.75 5.92
C LEU A 65 16.02 1.21 5.56
N ARG A 66 16.25 -0.06 5.83
CA ARG A 66 17.52 -0.72 5.51
C ARG A 66 17.78 -0.76 4.02
N LEU A 67 16.74 -1.05 3.23
CA LEU A 67 16.83 -0.99 1.77
C LEU A 67 17.19 0.42 1.30
N ARG A 68 16.50 1.45 1.78
CA ARG A 68 16.73 2.84 1.36
C ARG A 68 18.14 3.29 1.67
N ARG A 69 18.65 2.98 2.87
CA ARG A 69 20.04 3.28 3.26
C ARG A 69 21.05 2.47 2.45
N TRP A 70 20.73 1.20 2.18
CA TRP A 70 21.58 0.34 1.37
C TRP A 70 21.71 0.86 -0.07
N LEU A 71 20.62 1.37 -0.68
CA LEU A 71 20.67 2.00 -2.01
C LEU A 71 21.61 3.22 -2.07
N ASP A 72 21.80 3.95 -0.98
CA ASP A 72 22.74 5.07 -0.90
C ASP A 72 24.19 4.63 -0.59
N SER A 73 24.42 3.39 -0.19
CA SER A 73 25.73 2.86 0.15
C SER A 73 26.55 2.42 -1.07
N GLU A 74 27.87 2.29 -0.91
CA GLU A 74 28.75 1.75 -1.98
C GLU A 74 28.36 0.32 -2.39
N GLU A 75 27.80 -0.48 -1.46
CA GLU A 75 27.35 -1.84 -1.75
C GLU A 75 26.07 -1.86 -2.62
N GLY A 76 25.18 -0.91 -2.42
CA GLY A 76 23.92 -0.78 -3.15
C GLY A 76 24.06 -0.14 -4.54
N LYS A 77 25.20 0.51 -4.82
CA LYS A 77 25.46 1.10 -6.14
C LYS A 77 25.62 0.02 -7.22
N GLN A 78 25.16 0.34 -8.43
CA GLN A 78 25.28 -0.54 -9.61
C GLN A 78 24.62 -1.92 -9.43
N LYS A 79 23.61 -2.01 -8.57
CA LYS A 79 22.81 -3.22 -8.42
C LYS A 79 21.69 -3.25 -9.45
N THR A 80 21.36 -4.45 -9.89
CA THR A 80 20.20 -4.66 -10.77
C THR A 80 18.91 -4.62 -9.95
N GLU A 81 17.79 -4.31 -10.61
CA GLU A 81 16.46 -4.34 -9.99
C GLU A 81 16.19 -5.69 -9.29
N TYR A 82 16.62 -6.81 -9.89
CA TYR A 82 16.47 -8.14 -9.30
C TYR A 82 17.33 -8.34 -8.04
N GLU A 83 18.56 -7.80 -8.00
CA GLU A 83 19.39 -7.83 -6.80
C GLU A 83 18.77 -6.99 -5.67
N ILE A 84 18.11 -5.88 -6.01
CA ILE A 84 17.38 -5.04 -5.03
C ILE A 84 16.18 -5.82 -4.44
N VAL A 85 15.42 -6.57 -5.27
CA VAL A 85 14.36 -7.47 -4.77
C VAL A 85 14.93 -8.47 -3.76
N ASN A 86 16.04 -9.15 -4.12
CA ASN A 86 16.66 -10.13 -3.24
C ASN A 86 17.18 -9.52 -1.93
N GLN A 87 17.74 -8.32 -1.99
CA GLN A 87 18.24 -7.61 -0.80
C GLN A 87 17.09 -7.21 0.12
N LEU A 88 15.97 -6.74 -0.43
CA LEU A 88 14.78 -6.43 0.36
C LEU A 88 14.22 -7.67 1.06
N THR A 89 14.09 -8.78 0.31
CA THR A 89 13.68 -10.08 0.88
C THR A 89 14.65 -10.54 1.98
N ALA A 90 15.96 -10.31 1.82
CA ALA A 90 16.94 -10.61 2.86
C ALA A 90 16.73 -9.76 4.13
N PHE A 91 16.47 -8.45 3.99
CA PHE A 91 16.16 -7.59 5.14
C PHE A 91 14.88 -8.01 5.85
N ARG A 92 13.81 -8.37 5.11
CA ARG A 92 12.56 -8.87 5.68
C ARG A 92 12.74 -10.21 6.39
N SER A 93 13.49 -11.14 5.80
CA SER A 93 13.69 -12.49 6.35
C SER A 93 14.48 -12.49 7.67
N ALA A 94 15.24 -11.44 7.95
CA ALA A 94 15.90 -11.23 9.23
C ALA A 94 14.96 -10.72 10.34
N LEU A 95 13.73 -10.36 10.02
CA LEU A 95 12.77 -9.81 10.96
C LEU A 95 11.89 -10.91 11.61
N PRO A 96 11.47 -10.71 12.88
CA PRO A 96 10.59 -11.65 13.56
C PRO A 96 9.26 -11.85 12.81
N ASN A 97 8.73 -13.06 12.88
CA ASN A 97 7.44 -13.47 12.32
C ASN A 97 7.33 -13.49 10.79
N TYR A 98 8.34 -13.07 10.02
CA TYR A 98 8.33 -13.14 8.56
C TYR A 98 8.22 -14.59 8.07
N LYS A 99 7.40 -14.83 7.04
CA LYS A 99 7.12 -16.14 6.44
C LYS A 99 7.28 -16.19 4.93
N GLY A 100 7.53 -15.09 4.30
CA GLY A 100 7.70 -14.93 2.86
C GLY A 100 7.16 -13.58 2.39
N ASP A 101 7.37 -13.26 1.11
CA ASP A 101 6.80 -12.07 0.51
C ASP A 101 5.28 -12.22 0.35
N SER A 102 4.52 -11.13 0.46
CA SER A 102 3.06 -11.13 0.26
C SER A 102 2.69 -11.20 -1.22
N PHE A 103 3.60 -10.75 -2.08
CA PHE A 103 3.57 -10.86 -3.54
C PHE A 103 5.00 -10.69 -4.10
N GLY A 104 5.19 -10.95 -5.41
CA GLY A 104 6.47 -10.68 -6.08
C GLY A 104 6.79 -9.20 -6.09
N ALA A 105 7.89 -8.79 -5.46
CA ALA A 105 8.23 -7.38 -5.33
C ALA A 105 8.50 -6.75 -6.70
N ILE A 106 7.95 -5.57 -6.93
CA ILE A 106 8.16 -4.73 -8.09
C ILE A 106 9.29 -3.76 -7.77
N VAL A 107 10.38 -3.83 -8.49
CA VAL A 107 11.46 -2.83 -8.45
C VAL A 107 11.67 -2.33 -9.86
N GLY A 108 11.22 -1.12 -10.15
CA GLY A 108 11.27 -0.55 -11.49
C GLY A 108 12.15 0.70 -11.54
N TRP A 109 13.29 0.61 -12.22
CA TRP A 109 14.21 1.72 -12.48
C TRP A 109 13.79 2.50 -13.71
N LYS A 110 13.60 3.82 -13.59
CA LYS A 110 13.21 4.69 -14.70
C LYS A 110 12.02 4.11 -15.50
N GLY A 111 12.15 3.92 -16.80
CA GLY A 111 11.08 3.43 -17.68
C GLY A 111 10.43 2.12 -17.25
N ASN A 112 11.17 1.22 -16.58
CA ASN A 112 10.61 -0.02 -16.03
C ASN A 112 9.60 0.26 -14.90
N GLY A 113 9.79 1.33 -14.12
CA GLY A 113 8.83 1.79 -13.13
C GLY A 113 7.49 2.24 -13.72
N ALA A 114 7.43 2.56 -15.02
CA ALA A 114 6.19 2.90 -15.71
C ALA A 114 5.32 1.67 -16.04
N ILE A 115 5.83 0.46 -15.87
CA ILE A 115 5.08 -0.79 -16.03
C ILE A 115 4.46 -1.14 -14.68
N VAL A 116 3.14 -0.98 -14.54
CA VAL A 116 2.42 -1.05 -13.24
C VAL A 116 2.71 -2.33 -12.46
N HIS A 117 2.75 -3.48 -13.15
CA HIS A 117 3.06 -4.79 -12.56
C HIS A 117 4.38 -5.32 -13.13
N TYR A 118 5.44 -4.51 -13.06
CA TYR A 118 6.76 -4.91 -13.52
C TYR A 118 7.32 -6.04 -12.66
N ASP A 119 7.81 -7.09 -13.30
CA ASP A 119 8.50 -8.20 -12.65
C ASP A 119 9.97 -8.17 -13.09
N PRO A 120 10.92 -7.76 -12.22
CA PRO A 120 12.31 -7.68 -12.60
C PRO A 120 12.86 -9.07 -13.02
N PRO A 121 13.31 -9.23 -14.27
CA PRO A 121 13.79 -10.52 -14.74
C PRO A 121 15.06 -10.92 -13.99
N ARG A 122 15.20 -12.23 -13.71
CA ARG A 122 16.39 -12.76 -13.05
C ARG A 122 17.67 -12.56 -13.86
N GLU A 123 17.57 -12.66 -15.19
CA GLU A 123 18.65 -12.42 -16.12
C GLU A 123 18.32 -11.23 -17.00
N GLY A 124 19.28 -10.31 -17.18
CA GLY A 124 19.09 -9.10 -17.97
C GLY A 124 18.29 -8.00 -17.28
N SER A 125 18.13 -8.07 -15.97
CA SER A 125 17.54 -7.00 -15.17
C SER A 125 18.33 -5.70 -15.31
N ALA A 126 17.66 -4.56 -15.37
CA ALA A 126 18.32 -3.26 -15.52
C ALA A 126 19.19 -2.92 -14.29
N GLU A 127 20.36 -2.36 -14.54
CA GLU A 127 21.23 -1.82 -13.50
C GLU A 127 20.72 -0.43 -13.09
N VAL A 128 20.58 -0.24 -11.79
CA VAL A 128 20.15 1.03 -11.19
C VAL A 128 21.34 1.97 -11.13
N GLY A 129 21.21 3.12 -11.82
CA GLY A 129 22.25 4.12 -11.91
C GLY A 129 22.21 5.14 -10.76
N GLU A 130 23.13 6.10 -10.80
CA GLU A 130 23.31 7.09 -9.74
C GLU A 130 22.25 8.21 -9.73
N ARG A 131 21.48 8.38 -10.82
CA ARG A 131 20.48 9.45 -10.95
C ARG A 131 19.20 8.97 -11.62
N GLY A 132 18.10 9.21 -10.95
CA GLY A 132 16.74 8.89 -11.40
C GLY A 132 15.88 8.38 -10.26
N ILE A 133 14.68 7.96 -10.59
CA ILE A 133 13.76 7.40 -9.61
C ILE A 133 13.61 5.89 -9.78
N VAL A 134 13.51 5.20 -8.66
CA VAL A 134 13.21 3.77 -8.56
C VAL A 134 11.90 3.60 -7.78
N LEU A 135 10.93 2.96 -8.41
CA LEU A 135 9.70 2.56 -7.77
C LEU A 135 9.92 1.19 -7.12
N VAL A 136 9.63 1.09 -5.83
CA VAL A 136 9.70 -0.17 -5.07
C VAL A 136 8.35 -0.43 -4.45
N ASP A 137 7.66 -1.45 -4.96
CA ASP A 137 6.38 -1.93 -4.45
C ASP A 137 6.53 -3.36 -3.96
N SER A 138 6.22 -3.60 -2.70
CA SER A 138 6.56 -4.86 -2.04
C SER A 138 5.81 -5.04 -0.72
N GLY A 139 5.73 -6.28 -0.28
CA GLY A 139 5.13 -6.59 1.01
C GLY A 139 5.62 -7.91 1.59
N GLY A 140 5.38 -8.11 2.87
CA GLY A 140 5.73 -9.33 3.61
C GLY A 140 4.52 -10.00 4.24
N GLN A 141 4.56 -11.32 4.29
CA GLN A 141 3.68 -12.14 5.11
C GLN A 141 4.33 -12.35 6.48
N TYR A 142 3.72 -11.78 7.49
CA TYR A 142 4.09 -11.96 8.89
C TYR A 142 2.98 -12.73 9.62
N LEU A 143 3.31 -13.56 10.62
CA LEU A 143 2.29 -14.28 11.40
C LEU A 143 1.24 -13.36 12.03
N ASP A 144 1.56 -12.10 12.17
CA ASP A 144 0.73 -11.05 12.76
C ASP A 144 0.23 -10.00 11.75
N GLY A 145 0.38 -10.25 10.45
CA GLY A 145 -0.22 -9.40 9.41
C GLY A 145 0.37 -9.61 8.03
N THR A 146 -0.31 -9.06 7.04
CA THR A 146 0.18 -8.91 5.67
C THR A 146 0.51 -7.46 5.43
N THR A 147 1.72 -7.16 4.89
CA THR A 147 2.10 -5.80 4.54
C THR A 147 2.09 -5.59 3.04
N ASP A 148 1.90 -4.34 2.66
CA ASP A 148 1.91 -3.83 1.30
C ASP A 148 2.35 -2.37 1.35
N ILE A 149 3.37 -2.01 0.58
CA ILE A 149 3.93 -0.66 0.57
C ILE A 149 4.61 -0.36 -0.75
N THR A 150 4.26 0.77 -1.35
CA THR A 150 5.06 1.35 -2.41
C THR A 150 5.75 2.63 -1.95
N ARG A 151 7.03 2.73 -2.26
CA ARG A 151 7.79 3.98 -2.22
C ARG A 151 8.51 4.20 -3.53
N THR A 152 8.48 5.45 -3.97
CA THR A 152 9.32 5.94 -5.08
C THR A 152 10.50 6.66 -4.47
N PHE A 153 11.71 6.14 -4.69
CA PHE A 153 12.96 6.71 -4.18
C PHE A 153 13.67 7.51 -5.26
N CYS A 154 14.36 8.57 -4.86
CA CYS A 154 15.20 9.39 -5.73
C CYS A 154 16.68 9.14 -5.45
N LEU A 155 17.39 8.64 -6.44
CA LEU A 155 18.84 8.58 -6.42
C LEU A 155 19.42 9.83 -7.11
N GLY A 156 20.37 10.50 -6.49
CA GLY A 156 20.84 11.80 -6.93
C GLY A 156 19.82 12.93 -6.76
N ASP A 157 19.78 13.87 -7.69
CA ASP A 157 18.87 15.01 -7.67
C ASP A 157 17.70 14.79 -8.64
N PRO A 158 16.45 15.03 -8.21
CA PRO A 158 15.28 14.90 -9.07
C PRO A 158 15.20 16.03 -10.10
N THR A 159 14.56 15.77 -11.22
CA THR A 159 14.13 16.80 -12.16
C THR A 159 12.90 17.54 -11.63
N PRO A 160 12.63 18.77 -12.11
CA PRO A 160 11.39 19.48 -11.76
C PRO A 160 10.12 18.68 -12.10
N ALA A 161 10.11 17.94 -13.23
CA ALA A 161 8.97 17.11 -13.63
C ALA A 161 8.75 15.92 -12.69
N GLU A 162 9.82 15.25 -12.24
CA GLU A 162 9.73 14.17 -11.25
C GLU A 162 9.16 14.67 -9.92
N LYS A 163 9.60 15.84 -9.44
CA LYS A 163 9.05 16.48 -8.24
C LYS A 163 7.57 16.85 -8.40
N GLN A 164 7.21 17.49 -9.52
CA GLN A 164 5.82 17.86 -9.80
C GLN A 164 4.91 16.62 -9.80
N HIS A 165 5.24 15.61 -10.60
CA HIS A 165 4.41 14.41 -10.73
C HIS A 165 4.32 13.62 -9.42
N PHE A 166 5.43 13.50 -8.69
CA PHE A 166 5.41 12.86 -7.37
C PHE A 166 4.48 13.60 -6.41
N THR A 167 4.56 14.93 -6.39
CA THR A 167 3.74 15.74 -5.49
C THR A 167 2.26 15.65 -5.84
N LEU A 168 1.88 15.63 -7.12
CA LEU A 168 0.48 15.42 -7.55
C LEU A 168 -0.08 14.06 -7.07
N VAL A 169 0.72 12.99 -7.18
CA VAL A 169 0.35 11.66 -6.67
C VAL A 169 0.22 11.68 -5.15
N LEU A 170 1.18 12.29 -4.45
CA LEU A 170 1.19 12.40 -2.99
C LEU A 170 -0.02 13.20 -2.47
N GLN A 171 -0.39 14.31 -3.13
CA GLN A 171 -1.59 15.09 -2.78
C GLN A 171 -2.86 14.23 -2.82
N GLY A 172 -3.03 13.44 -3.87
CA GLY A 172 -4.15 12.52 -3.99
C GLY A 172 -4.18 11.46 -2.90
N MET A 173 -3.02 10.86 -2.59
CA MET A 173 -2.89 9.89 -1.51
C MET A 173 -3.22 10.50 -0.14
N ILE A 174 -2.75 11.72 0.13
CA ILE A 174 -3.03 12.44 1.37
C ILE A 174 -4.52 12.77 1.49
N ASP A 175 -5.15 13.31 0.43
CA ASP A 175 -6.55 13.71 0.49
C ASP A 175 -7.50 12.51 0.68
N LEU A 176 -7.17 11.36 0.07
CA LEU A 176 -7.90 10.13 0.36
C LEU A 176 -7.68 9.68 1.82
N SER A 177 -6.45 9.76 2.34
CA SER A 177 -6.16 9.43 3.76
C SER A 177 -6.88 10.35 4.74
N LEU A 178 -7.11 11.62 4.37
CA LEU A 178 -7.83 12.62 5.16
C LEU A 178 -9.35 12.53 5.04
N ALA A 179 -9.87 11.63 4.19
CA ALA A 179 -11.29 11.53 3.94
C ALA A 179 -12.07 11.18 5.22
N ARG A 180 -13.18 11.89 5.42
CA ARG A 180 -14.21 11.56 6.39
C ARG A 180 -15.52 11.40 5.66
N PHE A 181 -16.18 10.27 5.83
CA PHE A 181 -17.33 9.90 5.02
C PHE A 181 -18.41 9.20 5.86
N PRO A 182 -19.69 9.29 5.44
CA PRO A 182 -20.78 8.61 6.15
C PRO A 182 -20.70 7.09 5.95
N GLN A 183 -21.20 6.34 6.93
CA GLN A 183 -21.40 4.90 6.81
C GLN A 183 -22.26 4.59 5.56
N GLY A 184 -21.90 3.52 4.85
CA GLY A 184 -22.54 3.15 3.57
C GLY A 184 -21.84 3.73 2.34
N THR A 185 -20.82 4.58 2.51
CA THR A 185 -19.97 5.05 1.40
C THR A 185 -19.17 3.89 0.83
N SER A 186 -19.11 3.81 -0.50
CA SER A 186 -18.35 2.80 -1.24
C SER A 186 -17.07 3.37 -1.86
N GLY A 187 -16.16 2.48 -2.25
CA GLY A 187 -14.85 2.89 -2.78
C GLY A 187 -14.93 3.70 -4.08
N VAL A 188 -15.96 3.48 -4.92
CA VAL A 188 -16.16 4.27 -6.14
C VAL A 188 -16.41 5.76 -5.86
N GLN A 189 -17.00 6.08 -4.71
CA GLN A 189 -17.24 7.46 -4.30
C GLN A 189 -15.99 8.17 -3.78
N LEU A 190 -15.03 7.41 -3.26
CA LEU A 190 -13.80 7.93 -2.65
C LEU A 190 -12.63 8.04 -3.63
N ASP A 191 -12.61 7.25 -4.70
CA ASP A 191 -11.52 7.16 -5.68
C ASP A 191 -11.12 8.53 -6.27
N ILE A 192 -12.10 9.40 -6.50
CA ILE A 192 -11.86 10.74 -7.06
C ILE A 192 -10.91 11.59 -6.21
N LEU A 193 -10.90 11.42 -4.89
CA LEU A 193 -10.03 12.16 -3.98
C LEU A 193 -8.55 11.92 -4.29
N ALA A 194 -8.22 10.69 -4.73
CA ALA A 194 -6.86 10.34 -5.12
C ALA A 194 -6.50 10.79 -6.55
N ARG A 195 -7.49 11.01 -7.44
CA ARG A 195 -7.24 11.34 -8.85
C ARG A 195 -7.27 12.82 -9.17
N GLN A 196 -7.97 13.62 -8.38
CA GLN A 196 -8.33 15.00 -8.73
C GLN A 196 -7.12 15.87 -9.11
N TYR A 197 -5.98 15.73 -8.44
CA TYR A 197 -4.77 16.51 -8.72
C TYR A 197 -4.15 16.15 -10.07
N LEU A 198 -4.06 14.86 -10.37
CA LEU A 198 -3.62 14.38 -11.68
C LEU A 198 -4.58 14.83 -12.80
N TRP A 199 -5.89 14.74 -12.57
CA TRP A 199 -6.89 15.16 -13.58
C TRP A 199 -6.85 16.66 -13.86
N ASN A 200 -6.55 17.50 -12.88
CA ASN A 200 -6.37 18.94 -13.08
C ASN A 200 -5.21 19.23 -14.05
N ASP A 201 -4.18 18.39 -14.08
CA ASP A 201 -3.05 18.47 -15.00
C ASP A 201 -3.25 17.59 -16.25
N SER A 202 -4.46 17.08 -16.51
CA SER A 202 -4.77 16.18 -17.63
C SER A 202 -3.98 14.86 -17.59
N LEU A 203 -3.57 14.42 -16.42
CA LEU A 203 -2.87 13.17 -16.15
C LEU A 203 -3.81 12.13 -15.50
N ASN A 204 -3.47 10.85 -15.58
CA ASN A 204 -4.27 9.77 -14.99
C ASN A 204 -3.43 8.52 -14.76
N TYR A 205 -3.99 7.54 -14.03
CA TYR A 205 -3.46 6.18 -13.93
C TYR A 205 -4.55 5.15 -14.21
N GLY A 206 -4.13 3.99 -14.74
CA GLY A 206 -5.04 2.97 -15.28
C GLY A 206 -5.44 1.85 -14.32
N HIS A 207 -4.99 1.87 -13.05
CA HIS A 207 -5.32 0.86 -12.05
C HIS A 207 -6.30 1.37 -10.98
N GLY A 208 -6.72 0.49 -10.08
CA GLY A 208 -7.52 0.88 -8.90
C GLY A 208 -6.69 1.68 -7.91
N THR A 209 -7.33 2.54 -7.14
CA THR A 209 -6.67 3.34 -6.10
C THR A 209 -6.39 2.53 -4.84
N GLY A 210 -7.10 1.41 -4.65
CA GLY A 210 -6.86 0.55 -3.51
C GLY A 210 -7.71 -0.72 -3.50
N HIS A 211 -7.25 -1.70 -2.76
CA HIS A 211 -7.88 -2.99 -2.55
C HIS A 211 -7.90 -3.36 -1.08
N GLY A 212 -8.79 -4.27 -0.70
CA GLY A 212 -8.75 -4.85 0.64
C GLY A 212 -7.51 -5.72 0.85
N VAL A 213 -7.04 -5.81 2.09
CA VAL A 213 -5.86 -6.57 2.49
C VAL A 213 -6.19 -7.57 3.59
N GLY A 214 -5.68 -8.79 3.46
CA GLY A 214 -5.88 -9.88 4.43
C GLY A 214 -5.01 -9.75 5.68
N TYR A 215 -5.27 -10.62 6.65
CA TYR A 215 -4.44 -10.78 7.85
C TYR A 215 -3.70 -12.12 7.75
N PHE A 216 -2.41 -12.07 7.46
CA PHE A 216 -1.61 -13.28 7.13
C PHE A 216 -2.28 -14.13 6.03
N LEU A 217 -2.90 -13.45 5.08
CA LEU A 217 -3.66 -14.00 3.96
C LEU A 217 -3.36 -13.18 2.69
N ASN A 218 -4.24 -13.25 1.70
CA ASN A 218 -4.03 -12.60 0.40
C ASN A 218 -3.81 -11.09 0.55
N VAL A 219 -2.80 -10.55 -0.12
CA VAL A 219 -2.58 -9.10 -0.22
C VAL A 219 -3.79 -8.43 -0.88
N HIS A 220 -4.34 -9.02 -1.96
CA HIS A 220 -5.62 -8.61 -2.53
C HIS A 220 -6.75 -9.43 -1.92
N GLU A 221 -7.51 -8.85 -1.00
CA GLU A 221 -8.63 -9.51 -0.32
C GLU A 221 -9.92 -8.69 -0.43
N GLY A 222 -10.98 -9.31 -0.99
CA GLY A 222 -12.30 -8.70 -1.01
C GLY A 222 -12.93 -8.61 0.40
N PRO A 223 -14.17 -8.07 0.51
CA PRO A 223 -15.13 -7.84 -0.59
C PRO A 223 -15.10 -6.43 -1.21
N ALA A 224 -14.43 -5.47 -0.59
CA ALA A 224 -14.42 -4.08 -1.01
C ALA A 224 -13.10 -3.65 -1.65
N GLY A 225 -13.11 -2.55 -2.40
CA GLY A 225 -11.96 -1.92 -3.03
C GLY A 225 -12.27 -0.48 -3.44
N ILE A 226 -11.24 0.31 -3.71
CA ILE A 226 -11.33 1.73 -4.09
C ILE A 226 -10.90 1.85 -5.56
N SER A 227 -11.81 2.22 -6.45
CA SER A 227 -11.51 2.41 -7.88
C SER A 227 -12.63 3.18 -8.56
N SER A 228 -12.32 3.86 -9.64
CA SER A 228 -13.27 4.60 -10.49
C SER A 228 -14.24 3.71 -11.30
N ASN A 229 -14.08 2.38 -11.27
CA ASN A 229 -14.93 1.46 -12.02
C ASN A 229 -16.30 1.23 -11.31
N PRO A 230 -17.38 1.88 -11.76
CA PRO A 230 -18.70 1.75 -11.11
C PRO A 230 -19.40 0.43 -11.39
N ARG A 231 -18.83 -0.45 -12.23
CA ARG A 231 -19.41 -1.77 -12.58
C ARG A 231 -18.84 -2.90 -11.74
N SER A 232 -17.76 -2.66 -11.02
CA SER A 232 -17.15 -3.67 -10.14
C SER A 232 -17.96 -3.82 -8.86
N LYS A 233 -18.28 -5.05 -8.48
CA LYS A 233 -18.97 -5.36 -7.22
C LYS A 233 -18.13 -4.96 -6.01
N THR A 234 -16.81 -5.06 -6.12
CA THR A 234 -15.90 -4.69 -5.03
C THR A 234 -15.91 -3.19 -4.75
N THR A 235 -15.95 -2.36 -5.81
CA THR A 235 -15.97 -0.90 -5.65
C THR A 235 -17.33 -0.33 -5.25
N GLN A 236 -18.41 -1.10 -5.43
CA GLN A 236 -19.75 -0.77 -4.95
C GLN A 236 -20.00 -1.25 -3.51
N HIS A 237 -19.17 -2.15 -3.00
CA HIS A 237 -19.32 -2.64 -1.63
C HIS A 237 -19.02 -1.50 -0.64
N PRO A 238 -19.92 -1.23 0.32
CA PRO A 238 -19.67 -0.20 1.34
C PRO A 238 -18.41 -0.51 2.15
N LEU A 239 -17.67 0.53 2.51
CA LEU A 239 -16.57 0.42 3.44
C LEU A 239 -17.12 0.37 4.88
N GLU A 240 -16.56 -0.53 5.69
CA GLU A 240 -16.98 -0.76 7.07
C GLU A 240 -15.78 -0.62 8.03
N ALA A 241 -16.05 -0.16 9.25
CA ALA A 241 -15.01 -0.05 10.29
C ALA A 241 -14.32 -1.40 10.54
N GLY A 242 -12.99 -1.39 10.63
CA GLY A 242 -12.15 -2.58 10.75
C GLY A 242 -11.61 -3.11 9.42
N MET A 243 -12.15 -2.70 8.28
CA MET A 243 -11.57 -3.05 6.96
C MET A 243 -10.22 -2.37 6.77
N VAL A 244 -9.27 -3.07 6.11
CA VAL A 244 -7.94 -2.55 5.76
C VAL A 244 -7.83 -2.49 4.24
N PHE A 245 -7.34 -1.37 3.73
CA PHE A 245 -7.16 -1.10 2.30
C PHE A 245 -5.77 -0.58 1.99
N SER A 246 -5.30 -0.82 0.76
CA SER A 246 -4.27 0.02 0.17
C SER A 246 -4.86 1.38 -0.24
N ASN A 247 -4.01 2.42 -0.21
CA ASN A 247 -4.24 3.75 -0.78
C ASN A 247 -3.00 4.05 -1.62
N GLU A 248 -3.06 3.76 -2.93
CA GLU A 248 -1.92 3.58 -3.82
C GLU A 248 -2.04 4.31 -5.18
N PRO A 249 -2.43 5.59 -5.22
CA PRO A 249 -2.41 6.32 -6.49
C PRO A 249 -1.01 6.34 -7.11
N GLY A 250 -0.95 6.46 -8.44
CA GLY A 250 0.30 6.49 -9.16
C GLY A 250 0.24 7.37 -10.41
N TYR A 251 1.40 7.56 -11.04
CA TYR A 251 1.55 8.15 -12.36
C TYR A 251 2.68 7.44 -13.12
N TYR A 252 2.45 7.14 -14.38
CA TYR A 252 3.36 6.30 -15.17
C TYR A 252 3.61 6.97 -16.52
N LEU A 253 4.85 7.46 -16.70
CA LEU A 253 5.31 8.08 -17.95
C LEU A 253 6.12 7.04 -18.73
N GLU A 254 5.47 6.47 -19.75
CA GLU A 254 6.03 5.37 -20.55
C GLU A 254 7.44 5.70 -21.06
N GLY A 255 8.37 4.77 -20.86
CA GLY A 255 9.78 4.89 -21.23
C GLY A 255 10.62 5.81 -20.34
N GLU A 256 10.01 6.54 -19.40
CA GLU A 256 10.70 7.51 -18.54
C GLU A 256 10.74 7.06 -17.08
N TYR A 257 9.58 6.99 -16.41
CA TYR A 257 9.48 6.60 -14.99
C TYR A 257 8.06 6.27 -14.54
N GLY A 258 7.97 5.55 -13.45
CA GLY A 258 6.74 5.37 -12.67
C GLY A 258 6.85 5.93 -11.26
N ILE A 259 5.75 6.45 -10.77
CA ILE A 259 5.57 6.96 -9.42
C ILE A 259 4.34 6.30 -8.82
N ARG A 260 4.48 5.73 -7.61
CA ARG A 260 3.36 5.27 -6.77
C ARG A 260 3.65 5.67 -5.33
N CYS A 261 2.67 6.26 -4.66
CA CYS A 261 2.72 6.58 -3.24
C CYS A 261 1.66 5.73 -2.55
N GLU A 262 2.08 4.79 -1.69
CA GLU A 262 1.17 3.86 -1.09
C GLU A 262 1.33 3.75 0.41
N ASN A 263 0.21 3.75 1.11
CA ASN A 263 0.07 3.31 2.49
C ASN A 263 -1.12 2.37 2.63
N LEU A 264 -1.03 1.39 3.52
CA LEU A 264 -2.20 0.71 4.04
C LEU A 264 -2.91 1.61 5.06
N VAL A 265 -4.22 1.61 4.97
CA VAL A 265 -5.11 2.37 5.84
C VAL A 265 -6.20 1.46 6.41
N GLN A 266 -6.64 1.71 7.65
CA GLN A 266 -7.80 1.05 8.24
C GLN A 266 -8.97 1.99 8.32
N VAL A 267 -10.16 1.51 7.99
CA VAL A 267 -11.42 2.24 8.22
C VAL A 267 -11.73 2.24 9.71
N VAL A 268 -11.92 3.42 10.28
CA VAL A 268 -12.25 3.62 11.70
C VAL A 268 -13.51 4.46 11.86
N GLU A 269 -14.31 4.17 12.89
CA GLU A 269 -15.45 5.03 13.25
C GLU A 269 -14.95 6.22 14.06
N THR A 270 -15.29 7.45 13.65
CA THR A 270 -14.89 8.71 14.34
C THR A 270 -16.00 9.31 15.18
N SER A 271 -17.24 9.05 14.81
CA SER A 271 -18.46 9.40 15.53
C SER A 271 -19.61 8.55 14.95
N PRO A 272 -20.74 8.40 15.67
CA PRO A 272 -21.85 7.55 15.18
C PRO A 272 -22.24 7.83 13.73
N GLY A 273 -22.10 6.82 12.87
CA GLY A 273 -22.40 6.91 11.44
C GLY A 273 -21.34 7.60 10.56
N TRP A 274 -20.17 7.94 11.09
CA TRP A 274 -19.06 8.59 10.36
C TRP A 274 -17.77 7.80 10.44
N LEU A 275 -17.17 7.58 9.29
CA LEU A 275 -15.95 6.81 9.10
C LEU A 275 -14.80 7.71 8.61
N ALA A 276 -13.57 7.28 8.86
CA ALA A 276 -12.35 7.87 8.35
C ALA A 276 -11.28 6.78 8.19
N PHE A 277 -10.10 7.16 7.73
CA PHE A 277 -8.96 6.28 7.62
C PHE A 277 -7.91 6.55 8.71
N ASP A 278 -7.38 5.48 9.34
CA ASP A 278 -6.16 5.48 10.15
C ASP A 278 -5.03 4.84 9.34
N THR A 279 -3.94 5.57 9.12
CA THR A 279 -2.79 5.07 8.37
C THR A 279 -1.99 4.06 9.17
N LEU A 280 -1.75 2.89 8.59
CA LEU A 280 -1.07 1.76 9.23
C LEU A 280 0.39 1.63 8.82
N THR A 281 0.75 1.94 7.57
CA THR A 281 2.12 1.84 7.05
C THR A 281 3.05 2.80 7.77
N MET A 282 4.25 2.33 8.15
CA MET A 282 5.24 3.09 8.93
C MET A 282 6.56 3.20 8.16
N PHE A 283 6.62 4.14 7.22
CA PHE A 283 7.85 4.55 6.54
C PHE A 283 7.68 5.92 5.88
N PRO A 284 8.64 6.87 5.99
CA PRO A 284 8.47 8.21 5.46
C PRO A 284 8.44 8.24 3.91
N PHE A 285 7.89 9.33 3.36
CA PHE A 285 7.97 9.62 1.92
C PHE A 285 9.30 10.26 1.55
N GLU A 286 9.76 10.09 0.30
CA GLU A 286 11.01 10.63 -0.23
C GLU A 286 10.97 12.16 -0.32
N ARG A 287 11.61 12.84 0.64
CA ARG A 287 11.57 14.31 0.80
C ARG A 287 12.10 15.06 -0.43
N LYS A 288 13.11 14.51 -1.11
CA LYS A 288 13.70 15.12 -2.31
C LYS A 288 12.68 15.29 -3.45
N LEU A 289 11.68 14.41 -3.50
CA LEU A 289 10.62 14.41 -4.53
C LEU A 289 9.42 15.30 -4.18
N ILE A 290 9.38 15.87 -2.97
CA ILE A 290 8.25 16.70 -2.54
C ILE A 290 8.53 18.15 -2.93
N ASP A 291 7.58 18.75 -3.65
CA ASP A 291 7.50 20.19 -3.86
C ASP A 291 6.50 20.77 -2.84
N SER A 292 7.03 21.36 -1.76
CA SER A 292 6.21 21.89 -0.67
C SER A 292 5.30 23.04 -1.11
N ASP A 293 5.68 23.80 -2.14
CA ASP A 293 4.90 24.94 -2.63
C ASP A 293 3.61 24.48 -3.33
N MET A 294 3.55 23.22 -3.78
CA MET A 294 2.35 22.62 -4.36
C MET A 294 1.37 22.08 -3.29
N LEU A 295 1.83 21.87 -2.06
CA LEU A 295 1.01 21.29 -0.99
C LEU A 295 0.17 22.37 -0.31
N SER A 296 -1.10 22.07 -0.05
CA SER A 296 -1.91 22.89 0.85
C SER A 296 -1.42 22.76 2.30
N HIS A 297 -1.69 23.77 3.13
CA HIS A 297 -1.37 23.74 4.56
C HIS A 297 -1.91 22.47 5.26
N ARG A 298 -3.12 22.03 4.92
CA ARG A 298 -3.72 20.80 5.46
C ARG A 298 -2.93 19.55 5.06
N GLN A 299 -2.40 19.50 3.85
CA GLN A 299 -1.58 18.37 3.37
C GLN A 299 -0.22 18.36 4.06
N ILE A 300 0.41 19.52 4.26
CA ILE A 300 1.67 19.63 5.00
C ILE A 300 1.46 19.19 6.45
N GLN A 301 0.41 19.67 7.12
CA GLN A 301 0.09 19.24 8.49
C GLN A 301 -0.13 17.72 8.60
N TRP A 302 -0.82 17.12 7.63
CA TRP A 302 -1.01 15.67 7.61
C TRP A 302 0.33 14.94 7.44
N LEU A 303 1.18 15.40 6.51
CA LEU A 303 2.46 14.77 6.21
C LEU A 303 3.41 14.85 7.40
N ASP A 304 3.50 16.02 8.05
CA ASP A 304 4.33 16.20 9.25
C ASP A 304 3.81 15.33 10.42
N ALA A 305 2.49 15.29 10.63
CA ALA A 305 1.90 14.40 11.64
C ALA A 305 2.12 12.91 11.33
N TYR A 306 2.08 12.52 10.05
CA TYR A 306 2.39 11.18 9.61
C TYR A 306 3.87 10.83 9.84
N HIS A 307 4.81 11.70 9.46
CA HIS A 307 6.22 11.49 9.69
C HIS A 307 6.54 11.44 11.19
N GLN A 308 5.92 12.30 12.02
CA GLN A 308 6.04 12.23 13.48
C GLN A 308 5.52 10.87 14.02
N LYS A 309 4.38 10.36 13.50
CA LYS A 309 3.87 9.03 13.86
C LYS A 309 4.88 7.93 13.48
N VAL A 310 5.45 7.98 12.28
CA VAL A 310 6.49 7.03 11.84
C VAL A 310 7.68 7.04 12.79
N TRP A 311 8.18 8.23 13.16
CA TRP A 311 9.25 8.38 14.12
C TRP A 311 8.91 7.74 15.47
N GLU A 312 7.75 8.06 16.05
CA GLU A 312 7.35 7.53 17.36
C GLU A 312 7.21 6.02 17.38
N GLU A 313 6.69 5.42 16.31
CA GLU A 313 6.48 3.97 16.21
C GLU A 313 7.77 3.18 15.89
N MET A 314 8.78 3.83 15.30
CA MET A 314 9.98 3.13 14.81
C MET A 314 11.27 3.49 15.58
N LYS A 315 11.34 4.62 16.30
CA LYS A 315 12.56 5.12 16.93
C LYS A 315 13.23 4.14 17.89
N ASP A 316 12.46 3.25 18.51
CA ASP A 316 12.96 2.24 19.45
C ASP A 316 13.30 0.90 18.76
N LEU A 317 13.04 0.79 17.45
CA LEU A 317 13.42 -0.35 16.61
C LEU A 317 14.78 -0.14 15.92
N VAL A 318 15.34 1.06 15.99
CA VAL A 318 16.57 1.48 15.29
C VAL A 318 17.57 2.08 16.25
N GLU A 319 18.87 1.91 15.94
CA GLU A 319 19.98 2.45 16.71
C GLU A 319 21.03 3.10 15.78
N GLY A 320 21.92 3.91 16.35
CA GLY A 320 23.05 4.50 15.65
C GLY A 320 22.64 5.25 14.38
N GLU A 321 23.27 4.94 13.25
CA GLU A 321 23.03 5.61 11.98
C GLU A 321 21.62 5.36 11.40
N GLU A 322 21.01 4.19 11.67
CA GLU A 322 19.62 3.94 11.26
C GLU A 322 18.65 4.91 11.94
N ARG A 323 18.89 5.17 13.24
CA ARG A 323 18.07 6.11 14.03
C ARG A 323 18.25 7.54 13.55
N SER A 324 19.51 7.98 13.32
CA SER A 324 19.78 9.33 12.82
C SER A 324 19.18 9.57 11.44
N TRP A 325 19.25 8.57 10.56
CA TRP A 325 18.62 8.65 9.24
C TRP A 325 17.10 8.77 9.34
N LEU A 326 16.47 7.97 10.20
CA LEU A 326 15.00 8.00 10.39
C LEU A 326 14.56 9.35 10.96
N GLU A 327 15.30 9.90 11.93
CA GLU A 327 15.04 11.22 12.52
C GLU A 327 15.03 12.31 11.46
N GLU A 328 16.10 12.39 10.63
CA GLU A 328 16.20 13.34 9.51
C GLU A 328 15.07 13.15 8.48
N ALA A 329 14.77 11.91 8.10
CA ALA A 329 13.72 11.61 7.14
C ALA A 329 12.31 11.97 7.64
N CYS A 330 12.12 12.02 8.96
CA CYS A 330 10.85 12.36 9.61
C CYS A 330 10.76 13.82 10.08
N GLU A 331 11.78 14.65 9.86
CA GLU A 331 11.71 16.08 10.19
C GLU A 331 10.53 16.76 9.49
N PRO A 332 9.85 17.73 10.13
CA PRO A 332 8.81 18.52 9.49
C PRO A 332 9.29 19.17 8.19
N LEU A 333 8.39 19.37 7.24
CA LEU A 333 8.67 20.22 6.09
C LEU A 333 8.82 21.67 6.58
N LEU A 334 9.92 22.33 6.17
CA LEU A 334 10.10 23.76 6.48
C LEU A 334 9.02 24.54 5.76
N ILE A 335 8.08 25.08 6.51
CA ILE A 335 7.12 26.07 6.01
C ILE A 335 7.79 27.44 6.16
N ASP A 336 7.97 28.15 5.07
CA ASP A 336 8.40 29.54 5.13
C ASP A 336 7.37 30.33 5.96
N ALA A 337 7.81 31.07 6.97
CA ALA A 337 6.92 31.85 7.86
C ALA A 337 5.99 32.81 7.09
N ALA A 338 6.28 33.10 5.82
CA ALA A 338 5.44 33.87 4.91
C ALA A 338 4.16 33.11 4.44
N GLN A 339 4.09 31.79 4.56
CA GLN A 339 2.91 30.97 4.20
C GLN A 339 1.91 30.78 5.37
N LEU A 340 2.23 31.31 6.54
CA LEU A 340 1.40 31.22 7.76
C LEU A 340 0.45 32.40 7.95
N ILE A 341 0.38 33.34 7.00
CA ILE A 341 -0.50 34.52 7.00
C ILE A 341 -1.55 34.34 5.85
#